data_be1f73a57525bea0b52a56e3fe03d73d
#
_entry.id   be1f73a57525bea0b52a56e3fe03d73d
#
_cell.length_a   1.000
_cell.length_b   1.000
_cell.length_c   1.000
_cell.angle_alpha   90.00
_cell.angle_beta   90.00
_cell.angle_gamma   90.00
#
_symmetry.space_group_name_H-M   'P 1'
#
loop_
_entity.id
_entity.type
_entity.pdbx_description
1 polymer ?
#
loop_
_entity_poly.entity_id
_entity_poly.type
_entity_poly.pdbx_seq_one_letter_code
_entity_poly.pdbx_strand_id
1 'polypeptide(L)'
;LGRGLSALISTDQQPAASDEIREIELDLIRPGSQQPRTNFDQAKLDELAQSIRSTGIIQPLLVRPKGGLFELVAGERRWRAAQLAGLARIPAIVRDIPDERLLEMALVENIQRQELNPIEEALAYKRLIESLGLTQEEVAQRVGRDRTFVTNYLRVLKLPTDIQKLIETDKLSFGHARTLLAINDPMVQRRLAHKIAKHKWSVRETEQRVRNLTNPPEAKTPKPALHSDPNVRAAEAKLRRALSTQVRIQPAKPGTPGRIEIEYYSVEDLDRIYTLMLHEKETMVASS
;
A
#
# COMPACT_ATOMS: atom_id res chain seq x y z
N LEU A 1 -20.29 -7.36 -11.53
CA LEU A 1 -20.44 -7.70 -10.11
C LEU A 1 -20.62 -9.22 -9.89
N GLY A 2 -19.74 -10.07 -10.36
CA GLY A 2 -19.87 -11.53 -10.25
C GLY A 2 -18.57 -12.30 -10.47
N ARG A 3 -17.44 -11.59 -10.59
CA ARG A 3 -16.15 -12.23 -10.95
C ARG A 3 -15.35 -12.78 -9.76
N GLY A 4 -15.70 -12.48 -8.52
CA GLY A 4 -14.95 -12.88 -7.34
C GLY A 4 -15.15 -14.33 -6.90
N LEU A 5 -16.35 -14.86 -7.01
CA LEU A 5 -16.65 -16.24 -6.60
C LEU A 5 -16.20 -17.30 -7.63
N SER A 6 -16.15 -16.94 -8.92
CA SER A 6 -15.68 -17.88 -9.97
C SER A 6 -14.17 -18.17 -9.88
N ALA A 7 -13.38 -17.26 -9.32
CA ALA A 7 -11.93 -17.46 -9.15
C ALA A 7 -11.57 -18.39 -7.99
N LEU A 8 -12.46 -18.55 -7.01
CA LEU A 8 -12.29 -19.48 -5.89
C LEU A 8 -12.79 -20.90 -6.18
N ILE A 9 -13.45 -21.08 -7.32
CA ILE A 9 -14.00 -22.40 -7.74
C ILE A 9 -13.05 -23.10 -8.74
N SER A 10 -12.03 -22.41 -9.24
CA SER A 10 -11.09 -22.98 -10.22
C SER A 10 -9.74 -23.24 -9.57
N THR A 11 -9.43 -24.44 -9.34
CA THR A 11 -8.23 -25.22 -9.66
C THR A 11 -7.91 -26.26 -8.60
N ASP A 12 -7.76 -27.50 -9.05
CA ASP A 12 -7.30 -28.69 -8.34
C ASP A 12 -8.23 -29.27 -7.24
N GLN A 13 -9.42 -29.69 -7.64
CA GLN A 13 -10.01 -30.86 -6.99
C GLN A 13 -10.73 -31.69 -8.05
N GLN A 14 -10.47 -32.99 -8.03
CA GLN A 14 -11.27 -34.05 -8.64
C GLN A 14 -12.76 -33.69 -8.64
N PRO A 15 -13.57 -34.11 -9.63
CA PRO A 15 -15.00 -33.87 -9.62
C PRO A 15 -15.57 -34.52 -8.37
N ALA A 16 -15.60 -33.78 -7.27
CA ALA A 16 -16.38 -34.15 -6.11
C ALA A 16 -17.84 -34.13 -6.52
N ALA A 17 -18.54 -35.19 -6.20
CA ALA A 17 -19.94 -35.46 -6.37
C ALA A 17 -20.77 -34.25 -6.77
N SER A 18 -21.40 -34.34 -7.97
CA SER A 18 -22.27 -33.35 -8.60
C SER A 18 -22.85 -32.35 -7.60
N ASP A 19 -22.59 -31.03 -7.85
CA ASP A 19 -23.28 -29.92 -7.17
C ASP A 19 -24.79 -30.05 -7.44
N GLU A 20 -25.44 -30.97 -6.77
CA GLU A 20 -26.85 -31.26 -6.97
C GLU A 20 -27.67 -30.19 -6.25
N ILE A 21 -28.40 -29.39 -7.03
CA ILE A 21 -29.35 -28.42 -6.48
C ILE A 21 -30.51 -29.21 -5.89
N ARG A 22 -30.76 -29.04 -4.61
CA ARG A 22 -31.85 -29.70 -3.86
C ARG A 22 -32.82 -28.66 -3.34
N GLU A 23 -34.10 -28.98 -3.39
CA GLU A 23 -35.12 -28.19 -2.70
C GLU A 23 -35.09 -28.56 -1.21
N ILE A 24 -34.72 -27.61 -0.36
CA ILE A 24 -34.60 -27.77 1.08
C ILE A 24 -35.70 -26.97 1.78
N GLU A 25 -36.31 -27.56 2.80
CA GLU A 25 -37.26 -26.85 3.64
C GLU A 25 -36.60 -25.70 4.38
N LEU A 26 -37.22 -24.53 4.33
CA LEU A 26 -36.63 -23.31 4.87
C LEU A 26 -36.37 -23.40 6.38
N ASP A 27 -37.23 -24.13 7.09
CA ASP A 27 -37.14 -24.34 8.53
C ASP A 27 -35.98 -25.24 8.95
N LEU A 28 -35.41 -26.01 8.02
CA LEU A 28 -34.22 -26.81 8.25
C LEU A 28 -32.93 -26.03 8.10
N ILE A 29 -32.97 -24.79 7.58
CA ILE A 29 -31.80 -23.99 7.36
C ILE A 29 -31.62 -23.03 8.53
N ARG A 30 -30.41 -23.03 9.11
CA ARG A 30 -29.99 -22.12 10.19
C ARG A 30 -28.93 -21.14 9.70
N PRO A 31 -28.92 -19.90 10.22
CA PRO A 31 -27.87 -18.95 9.89
C PRO A 31 -26.52 -19.47 10.36
N GLY A 32 -25.46 -19.21 9.57
CA GLY A 32 -24.09 -19.57 9.94
C GLY A 32 -23.62 -18.75 11.14
N SER A 33 -22.85 -19.38 12.03
CA SER A 33 -22.33 -18.76 13.26
C SER A 33 -21.32 -17.61 13.02
N GLN A 34 -20.81 -17.46 11.79
CA GLN A 34 -19.73 -16.53 11.43
C GLN A 34 -20.18 -15.43 10.45
N GLN A 35 -21.47 -15.08 10.44
CA GLN A 35 -21.99 -14.09 9.49
C GLN A 35 -21.76 -12.66 9.99
N PRO A 36 -20.92 -11.85 9.32
CA PRO A 36 -20.52 -10.52 9.79
C PRO A 36 -21.56 -9.42 9.55
N ARG A 37 -22.62 -9.69 8.76
CA ARG A 37 -23.64 -8.68 8.45
C ARG A 37 -24.74 -8.66 9.50
N THR A 38 -24.71 -7.66 10.38
CA THR A 38 -25.76 -7.35 11.35
C THR A 38 -26.75 -6.30 10.86
N ASN A 39 -26.35 -5.43 9.96
CA ASN A 39 -27.23 -4.37 9.43
C ASN A 39 -27.70 -4.69 8.00
N PHE A 40 -28.98 -4.92 7.85
CA PHE A 40 -29.64 -5.07 6.56
C PHE A 40 -30.59 -3.89 6.34
N ASP A 41 -30.47 -3.25 5.19
CA ASP A 41 -31.42 -2.25 4.72
C ASP A 41 -32.75 -2.95 4.48
N GLN A 42 -33.75 -2.68 5.33
CA GLN A 42 -35.06 -3.34 5.30
C GLN A 42 -35.76 -3.10 3.96
N ALA A 43 -35.71 -1.90 3.42
CA ALA A 43 -36.36 -1.56 2.14
C ALA A 43 -35.84 -2.44 0.99
N LYS A 44 -34.50 -2.63 0.93
CA LYS A 44 -33.86 -3.49 -0.09
C LYS A 44 -34.13 -4.98 0.15
N LEU A 45 -34.44 -5.39 1.38
CA LEU A 45 -34.80 -6.76 1.70
C LEU A 45 -36.24 -7.04 1.27
N ASP A 46 -37.16 -6.10 1.49
CA ASP A 46 -38.56 -6.20 1.09
C ASP A 46 -38.71 -6.21 -0.44
N GLU A 47 -37.94 -5.38 -1.16
CA GLU A 47 -37.85 -5.41 -2.62
C GLU A 47 -37.40 -6.78 -3.14
N LEU A 48 -36.37 -7.35 -2.52
CA LEU A 48 -35.87 -8.68 -2.87
C LEU A 48 -36.92 -9.76 -2.57
N ALA A 49 -37.63 -9.65 -1.45
CA ALA A 49 -38.69 -10.59 -1.10
C ALA A 49 -39.85 -10.53 -2.12
N GLN A 50 -40.22 -9.35 -2.62
CA GLN A 50 -41.22 -9.18 -3.66
C GLN A 50 -40.75 -9.82 -4.99
N SER A 51 -39.51 -9.61 -5.38
CA SER A 51 -38.91 -10.27 -6.55
C SER A 51 -38.93 -11.80 -6.42
N ILE A 52 -38.58 -12.33 -5.24
CA ILE A 52 -38.58 -13.78 -4.96
C ILE A 52 -40.01 -14.35 -5.02
N ARG A 53 -41.04 -13.62 -4.60
CA ARG A 53 -42.44 -14.07 -4.73
C ARG A 53 -42.86 -14.22 -6.20
N SER A 54 -42.39 -13.34 -7.07
CA SER A 54 -42.80 -13.36 -8.50
C SER A 54 -41.99 -14.32 -9.36
N THR A 55 -40.70 -14.47 -9.07
CA THR A 55 -39.76 -15.17 -9.98
C THR A 55 -39.11 -16.41 -9.32
N GLY A 56 -39.28 -16.58 -8.01
CA GLY A 56 -38.55 -17.58 -7.25
C GLY A 56 -37.10 -17.22 -6.99
N ILE A 57 -36.31 -18.14 -6.43
CA ILE A 57 -34.87 -18.00 -6.23
C ILE A 57 -34.14 -18.55 -7.44
N ILE A 58 -33.62 -17.67 -8.30
CA ILE A 58 -32.86 -18.04 -9.50
C ILE A 58 -31.48 -18.61 -9.12
N GLN A 59 -30.81 -18.00 -8.17
CA GLN A 59 -29.49 -18.42 -7.73
C GLN A 59 -29.60 -19.22 -6.42
N PRO A 60 -29.27 -20.54 -6.39
CA PRO A 60 -29.41 -21.36 -5.19
C PRO A 60 -28.54 -20.85 -4.02
N LEU A 61 -28.93 -21.17 -2.80
CA LEU A 61 -28.15 -20.94 -1.62
C LEU A 61 -27.04 -22.01 -1.53
N LEU A 62 -25.97 -21.70 -0.78
CA LEU A 62 -24.96 -22.68 -0.42
C LEU A 62 -25.16 -23.04 1.05
N VAL A 63 -25.37 -24.34 1.35
CA VAL A 63 -25.56 -24.83 2.69
C VAL A 63 -24.67 -26.04 2.95
N ARG A 64 -24.37 -26.33 4.22
CA ARG A 64 -23.69 -27.54 4.64
C ARG A 64 -24.53 -28.35 5.66
N PRO A 65 -24.42 -29.65 5.69
CA PRO A 65 -25.10 -30.46 6.70
C PRO A 65 -24.42 -30.27 8.07
N LYS A 66 -25.23 -30.08 9.12
CA LYS A 66 -24.76 -29.95 10.50
C LYS A 66 -25.82 -30.37 11.50
N GLY A 67 -25.57 -31.46 12.21
CA GLY A 67 -26.47 -31.92 13.27
C GLY A 67 -27.91 -32.23 12.84
N GLY A 68 -28.11 -32.77 11.66
CA GLY A 68 -29.45 -33.08 11.11
C GLY A 68 -30.17 -31.87 10.50
N LEU A 69 -29.58 -30.72 10.53
CA LEU A 69 -30.02 -29.45 9.90
C LEU A 69 -29.02 -29.01 8.83
N PHE A 70 -29.31 -27.89 8.18
CA PHE A 70 -28.40 -27.24 7.23
C PHE A 70 -27.94 -25.90 7.78
N GLU A 71 -26.64 -25.68 7.79
CA GLU A 71 -26.04 -24.36 8.12
C GLU A 71 -25.80 -23.58 6.85
N LEU A 72 -26.27 -22.33 6.82
CA LEU A 72 -26.11 -21.44 5.68
C LEU A 72 -24.67 -20.99 5.55
N VAL A 73 -24.05 -21.28 4.41
CA VAL A 73 -22.67 -20.86 4.06
C VAL A 73 -22.70 -19.55 3.28
N ALA A 74 -23.57 -19.43 2.28
CA ALA A 74 -23.69 -18.21 1.47
C ALA A 74 -25.13 -17.99 1.03
N GLY A 75 -25.54 -16.72 0.94
CA GLY A 75 -26.87 -16.33 0.48
C GLY A 75 -27.80 -15.78 1.57
N GLU A 76 -27.29 -15.24 2.68
CA GLU A 76 -28.05 -14.69 3.81
C GLU A 76 -29.21 -13.79 3.40
N ARG A 77 -28.97 -12.83 2.48
CA ARG A 77 -30.02 -11.92 2.00
C ARG A 77 -31.16 -12.67 1.30
N ARG A 78 -30.82 -13.69 0.50
CA ARG A 78 -31.82 -14.51 -0.20
C ARG A 78 -32.59 -15.39 0.78
N TRP A 79 -31.93 -15.96 1.78
CA TRP A 79 -32.57 -16.74 2.83
C TRP A 79 -33.57 -15.91 3.63
N ARG A 80 -33.20 -14.69 4.09
CA ARG A 80 -34.09 -13.78 4.80
C ARG A 80 -35.24 -13.30 3.92
N ALA A 81 -34.96 -12.95 2.68
CA ALA A 81 -36.00 -12.54 1.75
C ALA A 81 -36.97 -13.67 1.43
N ALA A 82 -36.51 -14.94 1.36
CA ALA A 82 -37.35 -16.09 1.21
C ALA A 82 -38.27 -16.32 2.44
N GLN A 83 -37.78 -16.06 3.65
CA GLN A 83 -38.61 -16.07 4.87
C GLN A 83 -39.72 -15.01 4.79
N LEU A 84 -39.37 -13.76 4.41
CA LEU A 84 -40.34 -12.67 4.23
C LEU A 84 -41.30 -12.94 3.06
N ALA A 85 -40.87 -13.67 2.05
CA ALA A 85 -41.73 -14.09 0.94
C ALA A 85 -42.67 -15.22 1.30
N GLY A 86 -42.45 -15.96 2.43
CA GLY A 86 -43.26 -17.06 2.87
C GLY A 86 -43.05 -18.35 2.08
N LEU A 87 -41.84 -18.57 1.53
CA LEU A 87 -41.52 -19.80 0.81
C LEU A 87 -41.32 -20.96 1.80
N ALA A 88 -41.90 -22.13 1.50
CA ALA A 88 -41.74 -23.35 2.29
C ALA A 88 -40.40 -24.05 1.97
N ARG A 89 -39.99 -24.02 0.69
CA ARG A 89 -38.75 -24.65 0.18
C ARG A 89 -37.97 -23.71 -0.70
N ILE A 90 -36.67 -23.91 -0.73
CA ILE A 90 -35.76 -23.08 -1.52
C ILE A 90 -34.65 -23.93 -2.15
N PRO A 91 -34.23 -23.60 -3.39
CA PRO A 91 -33.13 -24.29 -4.03
C PRO A 91 -31.80 -24.00 -3.32
N ALA A 92 -31.09 -25.05 -2.93
CA ALA A 92 -29.79 -24.94 -2.29
C ALA A 92 -28.82 -26.02 -2.80
N ILE A 93 -27.56 -25.68 -2.85
CA ILE A 93 -26.44 -26.58 -3.09
C ILE A 93 -25.94 -27.07 -1.74
N VAL A 94 -25.95 -28.37 -1.54
CA VAL A 94 -25.45 -29.01 -0.31
C VAL A 94 -24.01 -29.42 -0.52
N ARG A 95 -23.10 -28.82 0.25
CA ARG A 95 -21.66 -29.20 0.27
C ARG A 95 -21.23 -29.49 1.69
N ASP A 96 -20.46 -30.55 1.86
CA ASP A 96 -19.77 -30.80 3.12
C ASP A 96 -18.52 -29.94 3.18
N ILE A 97 -18.58 -28.88 3.99
CA ILE A 97 -17.50 -27.86 4.10
C ILE A 97 -16.99 -27.87 5.54
N PRO A 98 -15.72 -28.22 5.76
CA PRO A 98 -15.10 -28.15 7.09
C PRO A 98 -15.19 -26.76 7.72
N ASP A 99 -15.25 -26.68 9.04
CA ASP A 99 -15.33 -25.39 9.77
C ASP A 99 -14.16 -24.45 9.43
N GLU A 100 -12.96 -24.98 9.24
CA GLU A 100 -11.76 -24.24 8.84
C GLU A 100 -11.93 -23.56 7.47
N ARG A 101 -12.50 -24.31 6.51
CA ARG A 101 -12.74 -23.79 5.16
C ARG A 101 -13.83 -22.72 5.15
N LEU A 102 -14.87 -22.91 5.99
CA LEU A 102 -15.92 -21.93 6.16
C LEU A 102 -15.37 -20.62 6.74
N LEU A 103 -14.53 -20.72 7.77
CA LEU A 103 -13.85 -19.56 8.35
C LEU A 103 -12.97 -18.84 7.32
N GLU A 104 -12.20 -19.60 6.54
CA GLU A 104 -11.38 -19.06 5.46
C GLU A 104 -12.24 -18.28 4.46
N MET A 105 -13.33 -18.89 3.95
CA MET A 105 -14.23 -18.25 2.99
C MET A 105 -14.83 -16.96 3.54
N ALA A 106 -15.28 -16.97 4.79
CA ALA A 106 -15.85 -15.79 5.45
C ALA A 106 -14.83 -14.66 5.62
N LEU A 107 -13.60 -14.98 6.01
CA LEU A 107 -12.53 -14.00 6.18
C LEU A 107 -12.07 -13.42 4.83
N VAL A 108 -11.92 -14.25 3.81
CA VAL A 108 -11.52 -13.80 2.45
C VAL A 108 -12.63 -12.92 1.83
N GLU A 109 -13.92 -13.32 1.96
CA GLU A 109 -15.05 -12.50 1.49
C GLU A 109 -15.03 -11.12 2.16
N ASN A 110 -14.82 -11.10 3.48
CA ASN A 110 -14.78 -9.84 4.23
C ASN A 110 -13.61 -8.94 3.78
N ILE A 111 -12.45 -9.50 3.46
CA ILE A 111 -11.29 -8.75 2.94
C ILE A 111 -11.57 -8.16 1.55
N GLN A 112 -12.35 -8.85 0.72
CA GLN A 112 -12.70 -8.39 -0.63
C GLN A 112 -13.76 -7.28 -0.65
N ARG A 113 -14.25 -6.83 0.52
CA ARG A 113 -15.18 -5.69 0.61
C ARG A 113 -14.45 -4.38 0.27
N GLN A 114 -15.10 -3.55 -0.53
CA GLN A 114 -14.51 -2.30 -1.06
C GLN A 114 -14.31 -1.17 -0.01
N GLU A 115 -14.75 -1.37 1.23
CA GLU A 115 -14.83 -0.30 2.24
C GLU A 115 -13.91 -0.52 3.46
N LEU A 116 -12.98 -1.47 3.42
CA LEU A 116 -12.07 -1.70 4.55
C LEU A 116 -11.01 -0.60 4.61
N ASN A 117 -10.81 -0.04 5.80
CA ASN A 117 -9.66 0.82 6.03
C ASN A 117 -8.36 -0.04 6.17
N PRO A 118 -7.16 0.58 6.02
CA PRO A 118 -5.91 -0.17 6.06
C PRO A 118 -5.65 -0.95 7.36
N ILE A 119 -6.19 -0.51 8.49
CA ILE A 119 -6.05 -1.21 9.78
C ILE A 119 -6.97 -2.43 9.84
N GLU A 120 -8.21 -2.28 9.38
CA GLU A 120 -9.17 -3.41 9.29
C GLU A 120 -8.64 -4.50 8.36
N GLU A 121 -8.10 -4.11 7.21
CA GLU A 121 -7.51 -5.04 6.25
C GLU A 121 -6.29 -5.77 6.87
N ALA A 122 -5.42 -5.05 7.58
CA ALA A 122 -4.30 -5.64 8.29
C ALA A 122 -4.72 -6.62 9.40
N LEU A 123 -5.78 -6.28 10.15
CA LEU A 123 -6.36 -7.15 11.18
C LEU A 123 -6.99 -8.41 10.57
N ALA A 124 -7.61 -8.29 9.40
CA ALA A 124 -8.17 -9.44 8.70
C ALA A 124 -7.07 -10.41 8.23
N TYR A 125 -5.95 -9.90 7.69
CA TYR A 125 -4.77 -10.72 7.36
C TYR A 125 -4.19 -11.41 8.60
N LYS A 126 -4.08 -10.67 9.71
CA LYS A 126 -3.61 -11.23 10.97
C LYS A 126 -4.51 -12.37 11.44
N ARG A 127 -5.82 -12.21 11.38
CA ARG A 127 -6.80 -13.26 11.74
C ARG A 127 -6.67 -14.49 10.85
N LEU A 128 -6.49 -14.33 9.53
CA LEU A 128 -6.25 -15.46 8.63
C LEU A 128 -5.02 -16.27 9.04
N ILE A 129 -3.92 -15.61 9.38
CA ILE A 129 -2.69 -16.26 9.85
C ILE A 129 -2.92 -16.99 11.15
N GLU A 130 -3.51 -16.32 12.15
CA GLU A 130 -3.65 -16.86 13.51
C GLU A 130 -4.70 -17.97 13.61
N SER A 131 -5.82 -17.84 12.88
CA SER A 131 -6.93 -18.79 12.96
C SER A 131 -6.73 -20.04 12.13
N LEU A 132 -6.01 -19.94 11.01
CA LEU A 132 -5.82 -21.04 10.05
C LEU A 132 -4.36 -21.52 9.99
N GLY A 133 -3.46 -20.96 10.79
CA GLY A 133 -2.04 -21.32 10.78
C GLY A 133 -1.30 -21.03 9.48
N LEU A 134 -1.81 -20.08 8.67
CA LEU A 134 -1.29 -19.80 7.34
C LEU A 134 -0.02 -18.95 7.40
N THR A 135 0.85 -19.16 6.43
CA THR A 135 1.98 -18.27 6.17
C THR A 135 1.52 -17.00 5.46
N GLN A 136 2.32 -15.92 5.53
CA GLN A 136 2.03 -14.68 4.80
C GLN A 136 1.96 -14.87 3.28
N GLU A 137 2.70 -15.83 2.74
CA GLU A 137 2.68 -16.21 1.33
C GLU A 137 1.33 -16.82 0.95
N GLU A 138 0.86 -17.79 1.74
CA GLU A 138 -0.42 -18.44 1.51
C GLU A 138 -1.59 -17.47 1.64
N VAL A 139 -1.55 -16.54 2.62
CA VAL A 139 -2.55 -15.47 2.73
C VAL A 139 -2.54 -14.60 1.48
N ALA A 140 -1.36 -14.20 1.01
CA ALA A 140 -1.23 -13.38 -0.19
C ALA A 140 -1.85 -14.04 -1.43
N GLN A 141 -1.57 -15.33 -1.65
CA GLN A 141 -2.16 -16.11 -2.74
C GLN A 141 -3.70 -16.17 -2.65
N ARG A 142 -4.26 -16.43 -1.43
CA ARG A 142 -5.71 -16.53 -1.22
C ARG A 142 -6.46 -15.21 -1.44
N VAL A 143 -5.83 -14.08 -1.13
CA VAL A 143 -6.44 -12.76 -1.32
C VAL A 143 -6.10 -12.12 -2.66
N GLY A 144 -5.28 -12.78 -3.51
CA GLY A 144 -4.87 -12.27 -4.83
C GLY A 144 -3.94 -11.06 -4.73
N ARG A 145 -3.03 -11.05 -3.74
CA ARG A 145 -2.05 -9.98 -3.51
C ARG A 145 -0.64 -10.55 -3.44
N ASP A 146 0.36 -9.68 -3.55
CA ASP A 146 1.75 -10.05 -3.33
C ASP A 146 2.06 -10.21 -1.84
N ARG A 147 2.97 -11.12 -1.50
CA ARG A 147 3.47 -11.32 -0.13
C ARG A 147 3.93 -10.00 0.51
N THR A 148 4.65 -9.18 -0.27
CA THR A 148 5.15 -7.86 0.20
C THR A 148 4.00 -6.94 0.61
N PHE A 149 2.88 -7.00 -0.10
CA PHE A 149 1.67 -6.25 0.23
C PHE A 149 1.15 -6.66 1.61
N VAL A 150 0.89 -7.95 1.83
CA VAL A 150 0.41 -8.50 3.11
C VAL A 150 1.39 -8.18 4.25
N THR A 151 2.69 -8.37 4.01
CA THR A 151 3.74 -8.04 4.99
C THR A 151 3.69 -6.57 5.41
N ASN A 152 3.52 -5.65 4.47
CA ASN A 152 3.44 -4.21 4.78
C ASN A 152 2.21 -3.86 5.60
N TYR A 153 1.05 -4.46 5.31
CA TYR A 153 -0.16 -4.27 6.09
C TYR A 153 0.00 -4.80 7.52
N LEU A 154 0.53 -6.00 7.70
CA LEU A 154 0.81 -6.56 9.04
C LEU A 154 1.80 -5.71 9.84
N ARG A 155 2.78 -5.10 9.17
CA ARG A 155 3.72 -4.19 9.84
C ARG A 155 3.06 -2.93 10.38
N VAL A 156 2.01 -2.42 9.73
CA VAL A 156 1.30 -1.22 10.21
C VAL A 156 0.67 -1.44 11.59
N LEU A 157 0.29 -2.67 11.93
CA LEU A 157 -0.20 -3.02 13.26
C LEU A 157 0.86 -2.91 14.37
N LYS A 158 2.16 -2.79 14.01
CA LYS A 158 3.25 -2.55 14.96
C LYS A 158 3.39 -1.08 15.37
N LEU A 159 2.72 -0.17 14.67
CA LEU A 159 2.70 1.24 15.04
C LEU A 159 1.91 1.44 16.35
N PRO A 160 2.25 2.45 17.15
CA PRO A 160 1.46 2.85 18.31
C PRO A 160 -0.03 3.02 17.99
N THR A 161 -0.91 2.65 18.93
CA THR A 161 -2.36 2.65 18.75
C THR A 161 -2.96 4.01 18.39
N ASP A 162 -2.36 5.09 18.89
CA ASP A 162 -2.74 6.46 18.54
C ASP A 162 -2.46 6.78 17.06
N ILE A 163 -1.37 6.24 16.49
CA ILE A 163 -1.09 6.38 15.05
C ILE A 163 -2.05 5.51 14.24
N GLN A 164 -2.37 4.29 14.69
CA GLN A 164 -3.35 3.44 14.02
C GLN A 164 -4.71 4.15 13.93
N LYS A 165 -5.16 4.83 14.99
CA LYS A 165 -6.38 5.64 14.98
C LYS A 165 -6.35 6.78 13.95
N LEU A 166 -5.19 7.39 13.72
CA LEU A 166 -5.05 8.41 12.67
C LEU A 166 -5.19 7.83 11.26
N ILE A 167 -4.80 6.56 11.07
CA ILE A 167 -4.98 5.84 9.82
C ILE A 167 -6.46 5.44 9.64
N GLU A 168 -7.09 4.90 10.67
CA GLU A 168 -8.52 4.55 10.68
C GLU A 168 -9.43 5.73 10.34
N THR A 169 -9.04 6.94 10.74
CA THR A 169 -9.79 8.19 10.51
C THR A 169 -9.32 8.96 9.27
N ASP A 170 -8.57 8.33 8.35
CA ASP A 170 -8.03 8.91 7.12
C ASP A 170 -7.19 10.19 7.29
N LYS A 171 -6.75 10.48 8.52
CA LYS A 171 -5.82 11.58 8.79
C LYS A 171 -4.39 11.26 8.36
N LEU A 172 -4.06 9.98 8.24
CA LEU A 172 -2.82 9.44 7.69
C LEU A 172 -3.12 8.37 6.66
N SER A 173 -2.50 8.46 5.49
CA SER A 173 -2.60 7.39 4.49
C SER A 173 -1.70 6.19 4.84
N PHE A 174 -1.97 5.05 4.21
CA PHE A 174 -1.12 3.86 4.30
C PHE A 174 0.34 4.13 3.93
N GLY A 175 0.59 5.01 2.94
CA GLY A 175 1.95 5.43 2.56
C GLY A 175 2.70 6.15 3.69
N HIS A 176 2.01 7.02 4.44
CA HIS A 176 2.57 7.66 5.63
C HIS A 176 2.89 6.64 6.72
N ALA A 177 1.98 5.68 6.97
CA ALA A 177 2.18 4.60 7.94
C ALA A 177 3.43 3.78 7.62
N ARG A 178 3.59 3.37 6.34
CA ARG A 178 4.77 2.62 5.87
C ARG A 178 6.06 3.40 6.09
N THR A 179 6.04 4.70 5.84
CA THR A 179 7.20 5.56 6.04
C THR A 179 7.58 5.69 7.52
N LEU A 180 6.59 5.81 8.41
CA LEU A 180 6.81 5.87 9.85
C LEU A 180 7.42 4.60 10.44
N LEU A 181 7.18 3.43 9.83
CA LEU A 181 7.79 2.15 10.24
C LEU A 181 9.31 2.09 10.07
N ALA A 182 9.92 3.03 9.34
CA ALA A 182 11.38 3.14 9.26
C ALA A 182 12.01 3.77 10.52
N ILE A 183 11.20 4.34 11.42
CA ILE A 183 11.63 4.95 12.67
C ILE A 183 11.46 3.94 13.79
N ASN A 184 12.52 3.65 14.55
CA ASN A 184 12.46 2.67 15.64
C ASN A 184 11.90 3.25 16.95
N ASP A 185 12.00 4.58 17.17
CA ASP A 185 11.54 5.25 18.39
C ASP A 185 10.05 5.59 18.30
N PRO A 186 9.18 4.99 19.14
CA PRO A 186 7.75 5.27 19.16
C PRO A 186 7.40 6.72 19.49
N MET A 187 8.23 7.43 20.27
CA MET A 187 7.99 8.84 20.59
C MET A 187 8.23 9.73 19.37
N VAL A 188 9.26 9.43 18.60
CA VAL A 188 9.54 10.12 17.34
C VAL A 188 8.44 9.82 16.31
N GLN A 189 8.00 8.55 16.21
CA GLN A 189 6.87 8.17 15.35
C GLN A 189 5.62 9.00 15.66
N ARG A 190 5.19 9.07 16.93
CA ARG A 190 4.02 9.84 17.37
C ARG A 190 4.14 11.32 17.01
N ARG A 191 5.27 11.94 17.38
CA ARG A 191 5.52 13.35 17.10
C ARG A 191 5.46 13.65 15.59
N LEU A 192 6.02 12.77 14.79
CA LEU A 192 6.01 12.93 13.33
C LEU A 192 4.61 12.70 12.74
N ALA A 193 3.88 11.67 13.19
CA ALA A 193 2.52 11.39 12.79
C ALA A 193 1.58 12.59 13.03
N HIS A 194 1.66 13.21 14.21
CA HIS A 194 0.90 14.42 14.51
C HIS A 194 1.29 15.60 13.59
N LYS A 195 2.57 15.77 13.28
CA LYS A 195 3.02 16.81 12.35
C LYS A 195 2.49 16.58 10.93
N ILE A 196 2.54 15.33 10.45
CA ILE A 196 2.00 14.96 9.14
C ILE A 196 0.51 15.30 9.08
N ALA A 197 -0.27 14.87 10.07
CA ALA A 197 -1.71 15.13 10.13
C ALA A 197 -2.03 16.64 10.22
N LYS A 198 -1.26 17.40 11.02
CA LYS A 198 -1.45 18.85 11.21
C LYS A 198 -1.12 19.65 9.95
N HIS A 199 0.01 19.34 9.31
CA HIS A 199 0.52 20.10 8.17
C HIS A 199 0.12 19.52 6.81
N LYS A 200 -0.61 18.39 6.80
CA LYS A 200 -1.04 17.67 5.58
C LYS A 200 0.12 17.38 4.62
N TRP A 201 1.26 16.94 5.17
CA TRP A 201 2.41 16.62 4.33
C TRP A 201 2.08 15.48 3.36
N SER A 202 2.67 15.53 2.18
CA SER A 202 2.62 14.42 1.23
C SER A 202 3.49 13.24 1.71
N VAL A 203 3.24 12.06 1.15
CA VAL A 203 4.07 10.87 1.43
C VAL A 203 5.54 11.15 1.08
N ARG A 204 5.80 11.80 -0.06
CA ARG A 204 7.18 12.15 -0.51
C ARG A 204 7.89 13.08 0.46
N GLU A 205 7.22 14.11 0.94
CA GLU A 205 7.79 15.02 1.96
C GLU A 205 8.08 14.27 3.27
N THR A 206 7.18 13.37 3.65
CA THR A 206 7.36 12.53 4.84
C THR A 206 8.57 11.62 4.67
N GLU A 207 8.71 10.94 3.53
CA GLU A 207 9.86 10.09 3.22
C GLU A 207 11.19 10.87 3.29
N GLN A 208 11.22 12.06 2.73
CA GLN A 208 12.42 12.90 2.77
C GLN A 208 12.80 13.29 4.21
N ARG A 209 11.81 13.67 5.04
CA ARG A 209 12.02 14.02 6.44
C ARG A 209 12.47 12.83 7.28
N VAL A 210 11.84 11.66 7.07
CA VAL A 210 12.24 10.42 7.73
C VAL A 210 13.65 10.02 7.33
N ARG A 211 14.00 10.08 6.05
CA ARG A 211 15.36 9.83 5.57
C ARG A 211 16.41 10.74 6.24
N ASN A 212 16.09 12.00 6.40
CA ASN A 212 16.97 12.96 7.08
C ASN A 212 17.11 12.69 8.58
N LEU A 213 16.11 12.03 9.20
CA LEU A 213 16.14 11.63 10.62
C LEU A 213 16.88 10.31 10.81
N THR A 214 16.71 9.35 9.92
CA THR A 214 17.31 8.01 10.03
C THR A 214 18.73 7.97 9.48
N ASN A 215 18.97 8.70 8.40
CA ASN A 215 20.29 8.98 7.84
C ASN A 215 20.44 10.50 7.81
N PRO A 216 20.83 11.14 8.91
CA PRO A 216 21.20 12.54 8.84
C PRO A 216 22.18 12.65 7.67
N PRO A 217 21.96 13.57 6.70
CA PRO A 217 22.98 13.82 5.72
C PRO A 217 24.22 14.03 6.58
N GLU A 218 25.25 13.16 6.38
CA GLU A 218 26.54 13.35 7.05
C GLU A 218 26.77 14.83 6.99
N ALA A 219 26.72 15.47 8.18
CA ALA A 219 26.89 16.91 8.23
C ALA A 219 28.06 17.13 7.33
N LYS A 220 27.83 17.75 6.14
CA LYS A 220 28.92 18.03 5.21
C LYS A 220 29.89 18.71 6.13
N THR A 221 30.80 17.93 6.69
CA THR A 221 31.88 18.45 7.52
C THR A 221 32.36 19.58 6.65
N PRO A 222 32.22 20.86 7.09
CA PRO A 222 32.64 21.95 6.26
C PRO A 222 33.99 21.49 5.76
N LYS A 223 34.06 21.11 4.46
CA LYS A 223 35.32 20.56 3.91
C LYS A 223 36.32 21.54 4.47
N PRO A 224 37.26 21.10 5.34
CA PRO A 224 38.11 22.04 6.01
C PRO A 224 38.54 22.98 4.91
N ALA A 225 38.22 24.26 5.06
CA ALA A 225 38.55 25.24 4.03
C ALA A 225 40.02 24.92 3.80
N LEU A 226 40.29 24.16 2.75
CA LEU A 226 41.65 23.92 2.29
C LEU A 226 42.19 25.29 2.31
N HIS A 227 43.15 25.55 3.20
CA HIS A 227 43.85 26.83 3.21
C HIS A 227 44.21 27.10 1.76
N SER A 228 43.30 27.76 1.06
CA SER A 228 43.52 28.07 -0.33
C SER A 228 44.64 29.06 -0.26
N ASP A 229 45.81 28.62 -0.75
CA ASP A 229 47.00 29.44 -0.89
C ASP A 229 46.53 30.84 -1.32
N PRO A 230 46.94 31.92 -0.65
CA PRO A 230 46.56 33.28 -1.04
C PRO A 230 46.74 33.53 -2.53
N ASN A 231 47.74 32.87 -3.15
CA ASN A 231 48.01 32.94 -4.60
C ASN A 231 46.88 32.27 -5.41
N VAL A 232 46.32 31.16 -4.97
CA VAL A 232 45.21 30.49 -5.63
C VAL A 232 43.94 31.35 -5.57
N ARG A 233 43.66 32.00 -4.43
CA ARG A 233 42.56 32.97 -4.30
C ARG A 233 42.72 34.16 -5.21
N ALA A 234 43.95 34.70 -5.30
CA ALA A 234 44.25 35.81 -6.19
C ALA A 234 44.08 35.43 -7.67
N ALA A 235 44.49 34.20 -8.04
CA ALA A 235 44.28 33.65 -9.38
C ALA A 235 42.79 33.43 -9.70
N GLU A 236 42.00 32.84 -8.76
CA GLU A 236 40.55 32.71 -8.93
C GLU A 236 39.88 34.08 -9.13
N ALA A 237 40.25 35.10 -8.33
CA ALA A 237 39.68 36.43 -8.45
C ALA A 237 40.04 37.13 -9.79
N LYS A 238 41.24 36.92 -10.30
CA LYS A 238 41.64 37.39 -11.62
C LYS A 238 40.86 36.74 -12.73
N LEU A 239 40.73 35.39 -12.71
CA LEU A 239 39.98 34.63 -13.71
C LEU A 239 38.48 34.95 -13.68
N ARG A 240 37.88 35.12 -12.50
CA ARG A 240 36.48 35.56 -12.39
C ARG A 240 36.23 36.92 -13.02
N ARG A 241 37.16 37.87 -12.84
CA ARG A 241 37.06 39.20 -13.47
C ARG A 241 37.23 39.11 -14.98
N ALA A 242 38.22 38.34 -15.46
CA ALA A 242 38.50 38.22 -16.90
C ALA A 242 37.36 37.51 -17.63
N LEU A 243 36.83 36.40 -17.06
CA LEU A 243 35.81 35.57 -17.71
C LEU A 243 34.37 35.98 -17.36
N SER A 244 34.21 36.94 -16.41
CA SER A 244 32.89 37.41 -15.92
C SER A 244 31.94 36.26 -15.50
N THR A 245 32.49 35.16 -14.97
CA THR A 245 31.74 33.99 -14.49
C THR A 245 32.40 33.37 -13.25
N GLN A 246 31.74 32.41 -12.63
CA GLN A 246 32.27 31.68 -11.48
C GLN A 246 33.43 30.77 -11.91
N VAL A 247 34.60 30.95 -11.26
CA VAL A 247 35.77 30.10 -11.48
C VAL A 247 36.23 29.55 -10.14
N ARG A 248 36.56 28.26 -10.12
CA ARG A 248 37.11 27.57 -8.97
C ARG A 248 38.38 26.81 -9.35
N ILE A 249 39.45 27.00 -8.60
CA ILE A 249 40.72 26.32 -8.79
C ILE A 249 40.95 25.32 -7.68
N GLN A 250 41.14 24.08 -8.05
CA GLN A 250 41.56 22.98 -7.16
C GLN A 250 43.05 22.72 -7.42
N PRO A 251 43.95 23.10 -6.49
CA PRO A 251 45.37 22.89 -6.69
C PRO A 251 45.73 21.41 -6.76
N ALA A 252 46.74 21.10 -7.54
CA ALA A 252 47.30 19.75 -7.64
C ALA A 252 47.80 19.27 -6.28
N LYS A 253 47.59 17.96 -6.00
CA LYS A 253 48.17 17.25 -4.85
C LYS A 253 49.17 16.19 -5.34
N PRO A 254 50.10 15.74 -4.53
CA PRO A 254 50.98 14.65 -4.92
C PRO A 254 50.16 13.46 -5.44
N GLY A 255 50.35 13.10 -6.70
CA GLY A 255 49.63 12.00 -7.36
C GLY A 255 48.24 12.34 -7.94
N THR A 256 47.74 13.59 -7.82
CA THR A 256 46.46 13.99 -8.37
C THR A 256 46.59 15.33 -9.13
N PRO A 257 46.15 15.42 -10.40
CA PRO A 257 46.23 16.67 -11.18
C PRO A 257 45.34 17.76 -10.58
N GLY A 258 45.76 19.01 -10.71
CA GLY A 258 44.91 20.14 -10.40
C GLY A 258 43.79 20.31 -11.43
N ARG A 259 42.69 20.98 -11.02
CA ARG A 259 41.54 21.23 -11.88
C ARG A 259 41.11 22.69 -11.78
N ILE A 260 40.73 23.27 -12.93
CA ILE A 260 40.06 24.56 -13.01
C ILE A 260 38.63 24.29 -13.50
N GLU A 261 37.64 24.72 -12.75
CA GLU A 261 36.23 24.62 -13.08
C GLU A 261 35.71 26.02 -13.40
N ILE A 262 35.14 26.19 -14.60
CA ILE A 262 34.54 27.44 -15.08
C ILE A 262 33.08 27.17 -15.33
N GLU A 263 32.17 27.88 -14.65
CA GLU A 263 30.74 27.75 -14.84
C GLU A 263 30.28 28.61 -16.02
N TYR A 264 29.37 28.11 -16.85
CA TYR A 264 28.70 28.87 -17.90
C TYR A 264 27.18 28.62 -17.82
N TYR A 265 26.38 29.61 -18.20
CA TYR A 265 24.91 29.57 -17.98
C TYR A 265 24.12 29.52 -19.29
N SER A 266 24.74 29.75 -20.45
CA SER A 266 24.13 29.60 -21.78
C SER A 266 25.17 29.20 -22.82
N VAL A 267 24.72 28.83 -24.02
CA VAL A 267 25.61 28.50 -25.14
C VAL A 267 26.41 29.74 -25.58
N GLU A 268 25.78 30.91 -25.59
CA GLU A 268 26.42 32.19 -25.92
C GLU A 268 27.49 32.55 -24.88
N ASP A 269 27.25 32.22 -23.61
CA ASP A 269 28.23 32.45 -22.55
C ASP A 269 29.45 31.55 -22.71
N LEU A 270 29.21 30.29 -23.13
CA LEU A 270 30.29 29.35 -23.47
C LEU A 270 31.15 29.85 -24.63
N ASP A 271 30.53 30.33 -25.72
CA ASP A 271 31.24 30.87 -26.87
C ASP A 271 32.06 32.12 -26.51
N ARG A 272 31.52 32.98 -25.67
CA ARG A 272 32.22 34.17 -25.14
C ARG A 272 33.46 33.75 -24.33
N ILE A 273 33.32 32.82 -23.41
CA ILE A 273 34.42 32.31 -22.57
C ILE A 273 35.47 31.65 -23.45
N TYR A 274 35.04 30.84 -24.43
CA TYR A 274 35.92 30.15 -25.36
C TYR A 274 36.75 31.18 -26.19
N THR A 275 36.10 32.19 -26.72
CA THR A 275 36.75 33.27 -27.49
C THR A 275 37.77 34.05 -26.65
N LEU A 276 37.44 34.38 -25.39
CA LEU A 276 38.36 35.05 -24.48
C LEU A 276 39.58 34.20 -24.17
N MET A 277 39.41 32.88 -23.98
CA MET A 277 40.54 31.96 -23.72
C MET A 277 41.46 31.78 -24.93
N LEU A 278 40.99 31.95 -26.18
CA LEU A 278 41.79 31.84 -27.38
C LEU A 278 42.50 33.15 -27.73
N HIS A 279 41.85 34.31 -27.53
CA HIS A 279 42.43 35.63 -27.89
C HIS A 279 43.62 36.02 -27.01
N GLU A 280 43.72 35.56 -25.77
CA GLU A 280 44.92 35.79 -24.96
C GLU A 280 46.18 35.08 -25.45
N LYS A 281 46.04 34.05 -26.32
CA LYS A 281 47.19 33.37 -26.93
C LYS A 281 47.89 34.18 -28.01
N GLU A 282 47.19 35.00 -28.77
CA GLU A 282 47.76 35.77 -29.87
C GLU A 282 48.60 36.94 -29.37
N THR A 283 48.28 37.51 -28.20
CA THR A 283 49.01 38.65 -27.62
C THR A 283 50.31 38.23 -26.95
N MET A 284 50.47 36.97 -26.53
CA MET A 284 51.72 36.49 -25.91
C MET A 284 52.80 36.04 -26.92
N VAL A 285 52.41 35.70 -28.16
CA VAL A 285 53.35 35.24 -29.20
C VAL A 285 53.97 36.43 -29.96
N ALA A 286 53.36 37.65 -29.88
CA ALA A 286 53.84 38.83 -30.53
C ALA A 286 54.84 39.66 -29.68
N SER A 287 55.19 39.18 -28.46
CA SER A 287 56.11 39.87 -27.53
C SER A 287 57.36 39.05 -27.17
N SER A 288 57.75 38.06 -27.98
CA SER A 288 58.98 37.28 -27.79
C SER A 288 59.95 37.50 -28.91
#